data_617d2bb7b2411ff43a106dffe4e97c2c
#
_entry.id   617d2bb7b2411ff43a106dffe4e97c2c
#
_cell.length_a   1.000
_cell.length_b   1.000
_cell.length_c   1.000
_cell.angle_alpha   90.00
_cell.angle_beta   90.00
_cell.angle_gamma   90.00
#
_symmetry.space_group_name_H-M   'P 1'
#
loop_
_entity.id
_entity.type
_entity.pdbx_description
1 polymer ?
#
loop_
_entity_poly.entity_id
_entity_poly.type
_entity_poly.pdbx_seq_one_letter_code
_entity_poly.pdbx_strand_id
1 'polypeptide(L)'
;MPAHIRLAVPADAPLLPRIERSAAQAFRSIDGLGWLADAATLSVERHRQLIALSTCWVAVDAQGQPQGFLSAERHGSDLHIEELSVCQSMQGQGWGRKLVETAMDHARSNHLRCVTLTTFTHVPWNAPF
;
A
#
# COMPACT_ATOMS: atom_id res chain seq x y z
N MET A 1 -5.95 -20.68 5.33
CA MET A 1 -6.29 -19.95 4.11
C MET A 1 -5.01 -19.47 3.44
N PRO A 2 -4.89 -19.56 2.12
CA PRO A 2 -3.71 -18.99 1.45
C PRO A 2 -3.69 -17.47 1.57
N ALA A 3 -2.50 -16.90 1.45
CA ALA A 3 -2.35 -15.45 1.40
C ALA A 3 -3.13 -14.90 0.20
N HIS A 4 -3.78 -13.76 0.37
CA HIS A 4 -4.61 -13.16 -0.67
C HIS A 4 -4.84 -11.67 -0.43
N ILE A 5 -5.45 -11.00 -1.42
CA ILE A 5 -5.81 -9.58 -1.32
C ILE A 5 -7.32 -9.46 -1.16
N ARG A 6 -7.73 -8.57 -0.26
CA ARG A 6 -9.15 -8.20 -0.08
C ARG A 6 -9.29 -6.71 0.17
N LEU A 7 -10.50 -6.18 0.04
CA LEU A 7 -10.77 -4.81 0.46
C LEU A 7 -10.52 -4.68 1.97
N ALA A 8 -9.95 -3.55 2.36
CA ALA A 8 -9.76 -3.24 3.77
C ALA A 8 -11.11 -2.96 4.42
N VAL A 9 -11.22 -3.31 5.69
CA VAL A 9 -12.39 -3.02 6.53
C VAL A 9 -11.95 -2.09 7.65
N PRO A 10 -12.89 -1.36 8.31
CA PRO A 10 -12.50 -0.39 9.34
C PRO A 10 -11.60 -0.96 10.44
N ALA A 11 -11.75 -2.23 10.79
CA ALA A 11 -10.90 -2.87 11.80
C ALA A 11 -9.43 -2.96 11.38
N ASP A 12 -9.12 -2.86 10.09
CA ASP A 12 -7.74 -2.89 9.61
C ASP A 12 -7.00 -1.58 9.86
N ALA A 13 -7.71 -0.46 9.97
CA ALA A 13 -7.08 0.87 10.03
C ALA A 13 -5.99 1.00 11.09
N PRO A 14 -6.19 0.52 12.35
CA PRO A 14 -5.14 0.63 13.36
C PRO A 14 -3.88 -0.19 13.05
N LEU A 15 -3.98 -1.16 12.15
CA LEU A 15 -2.85 -2.03 11.80
C LEU A 15 -1.96 -1.44 10.70
N LEU A 16 -2.49 -0.54 9.89
CA LEU A 16 -1.79 -0.04 8.71
C LEU A 16 -0.54 0.77 9.04
N PRO A 17 -0.51 1.65 10.07
CA PRO A 17 0.71 2.34 10.43
C PRO A 17 1.87 1.40 10.78
N ARG A 18 1.58 0.26 11.40
CA ARG A 18 2.61 -0.75 11.70
C ARG A 18 3.20 -1.31 10.41
N ILE A 19 2.37 -1.56 9.41
CA ILE A 19 2.82 -2.06 8.12
C ILE A 19 3.70 -1.01 7.42
N GLU A 20 3.30 0.27 7.46
CA GLU A 20 4.11 1.35 6.91
C GLU A 20 5.48 1.41 7.57
N ARG A 21 5.54 1.29 8.89
CA ARG A 21 6.82 1.31 9.63
C ARG A 21 7.69 0.11 9.26
N SER A 22 7.10 -1.07 9.14
CA SER A 22 7.85 -2.26 8.72
C SER A 22 8.42 -2.09 7.31
N ALA A 23 7.62 -1.60 6.38
CA ALA A 23 8.06 -1.37 5.01
C ALA A 23 9.17 -0.33 4.96
N ALA A 24 9.04 0.75 5.74
CA ALA A 24 10.01 1.84 5.77
C ALA A 24 11.37 1.41 6.32
N GLN A 25 11.45 0.36 7.12
CA GLN A 25 12.72 -0.13 7.64
C GLN A 25 13.72 -0.50 6.53
N ALA A 26 13.23 -0.86 5.36
CA ALA A 26 14.10 -1.16 4.22
C ALA A 26 14.98 0.04 3.84
N PHE A 27 14.54 1.27 4.12
CA PHE A 27 15.32 2.47 3.83
C PHE A 27 16.58 2.62 4.69
N ARG A 28 16.66 1.94 5.84
CA ARG A 28 17.82 2.01 6.71
C ARG A 28 19.08 1.45 6.06
N SER A 29 18.94 0.56 5.08
CA SER A 29 20.07 -0.03 4.39
C SER A 29 20.62 0.84 3.26
N ILE A 30 20.02 2.01 3.01
CA ILE A 30 20.43 2.92 1.95
C ILE A 30 21.02 4.19 2.55
N ASP A 31 22.26 4.50 2.17
CA ASP A 31 22.94 5.70 2.65
C ASP A 31 22.13 6.96 2.31
N GLY A 32 21.93 7.79 3.32
CA GLY A 32 21.21 9.05 3.17
C GLY A 32 19.68 8.93 3.20
N LEU A 33 19.14 7.73 3.28
CA LEU A 33 17.70 7.51 3.30
C LEU A 33 17.19 6.90 4.59
N GLY A 34 18.05 6.67 5.59
CA GLY A 34 17.64 6.07 6.85
C GLY A 34 16.57 6.87 7.58
N TRP A 35 16.52 8.19 7.38
CA TRP A 35 15.52 9.04 8.00
C TRP A 35 14.09 8.68 7.55
N LEU A 36 13.92 8.07 6.37
CA LEU A 36 12.61 7.65 5.89
C LEU A 36 12.02 6.52 6.73
N ALA A 37 12.87 5.72 7.37
CA ALA A 37 12.40 4.65 8.24
C ALA A 37 11.68 5.19 9.49
N ASP A 38 12.00 6.42 9.87
CA ASP A 38 11.40 7.08 11.03
C ASP A 38 10.41 8.17 10.64
N ALA A 39 10.11 8.31 9.35
CA ALA A 39 9.14 9.28 8.88
C ALA A 39 7.74 8.94 9.40
N ALA A 40 6.93 9.97 9.59
CA ALA A 40 5.57 9.80 10.07
C ALA A 40 4.75 8.98 9.08
N THR A 41 3.99 8.01 9.60
CA THR A 41 3.03 7.25 8.82
C THR A 41 1.75 8.08 8.63
N LEU A 42 0.87 7.64 7.73
CA LEU A 42 -0.47 8.22 7.67
C LEU A 42 -1.19 7.94 8.99
N SER A 43 -2.04 8.86 9.41
CA SER A 43 -2.82 8.67 10.64
C SER A 43 -3.85 7.56 10.46
N VAL A 44 -4.25 6.94 11.58
CA VAL A 44 -5.32 5.94 11.57
C VAL A 44 -6.60 6.55 11.00
N GLU A 45 -6.89 7.82 11.31
CA GLU A 45 -8.06 8.49 10.80
C GLU A 45 -8.02 8.64 9.28
N ARG A 46 -6.85 8.97 8.71
CA ARG A 46 -6.70 9.05 7.25
C ARG A 46 -6.90 7.68 6.61
N HIS A 47 -6.37 6.64 7.22
CA HIS A 47 -6.63 5.27 6.76
C HIS A 47 -8.12 4.94 6.78
N ARG A 48 -8.83 5.32 7.84
CA ARG A 48 -10.28 5.10 7.90
C ARG A 48 -11.02 5.80 6.77
N GLN A 49 -10.62 7.02 6.44
CA GLN A 49 -11.22 7.77 5.33
C GLN A 49 -11.06 7.03 4.01
N LEU A 50 -9.85 6.55 3.72
CA LEU A 50 -9.58 5.84 2.47
C LEU A 50 -10.28 4.48 2.43
N ILE A 51 -10.37 3.80 3.56
CA ILE A 51 -11.12 2.54 3.66
C ILE A 51 -12.61 2.78 3.37
N ALA A 52 -13.16 3.87 3.91
CA ALA A 52 -14.58 4.21 3.71
C ALA A 52 -14.90 4.49 2.24
N LEU A 53 -13.91 4.93 1.45
CA LEU A 53 -14.06 5.17 0.02
C LEU A 53 -14.00 3.88 -0.82
N SER A 54 -13.75 2.73 -0.19
CA SER A 54 -13.56 1.44 -0.86
C SER A 54 -12.39 1.44 -1.84
N THR A 55 -11.35 2.22 -1.52
CA THR A 55 -10.13 2.34 -2.33
C THR A 55 -8.88 1.97 -1.55
N CYS A 56 -9.03 1.12 -0.55
CA CYS A 56 -7.93 0.56 0.23
C CYS A 56 -8.03 -0.96 0.20
N TRP A 57 -6.93 -1.62 -0.15
CA TRP A 57 -6.84 -3.09 -0.20
C TRP A 57 -5.71 -3.55 0.70
N VAL A 58 -5.89 -4.73 1.31
CA VAL A 58 -4.87 -5.33 2.15
C VAL A 58 -4.47 -6.70 1.60
N ALA A 59 -3.18 -6.99 1.70
CA ALA A 59 -2.66 -8.33 1.45
C ALA A 59 -2.57 -9.03 2.81
N VAL A 60 -3.27 -10.14 2.96
CA VAL A 60 -3.29 -10.90 4.20
C VAL A 60 -2.48 -12.18 4.04
N ASP A 61 -1.80 -12.57 5.11
CA ASP A 61 -1.00 -13.80 5.12
C ASP A 61 -1.89 -15.03 5.31
N ALA A 62 -1.25 -16.20 5.37
CA ALA A 62 -1.98 -17.46 5.52
C ALA A 62 -2.73 -17.55 6.85
N GLN A 63 -2.37 -16.75 7.85
CA GLN A 63 -3.05 -16.67 9.14
C GLN A 63 -4.16 -15.61 9.17
N GLY A 64 -4.41 -14.93 8.03
CA GLY A 64 -5.43 -13.90 7.94
C GLY A 64 -5.02 -12.54 8.48
N GLN A 65 -3.72 -12.31 8.71
CA GLN A 65 -3.22 -11.05 9.23
C GLN A 65 -2.78 -10.13 8.11
N PRO A 66 -3.20 -8.84 8.11
CA PRO A 66 -2.72 -7.88 7.12
C PRO A 66 -1.22 -7.69 7.24
N GLN A 67 -0.51 -7.82 6.12
CA GLN A 67 0.94 -7.66 6.04
C GLN A 67 1.34 -6.73 4.89
N GLY A 68 0.39 -6.20 4.18
CA GLY A 68 0.63 -5.22 3.13
C GLY A 68 -0.66 -4.49 2.81
N PHE A 69 -0.55 -3.29 2.22
CA PHE A 69 -1.74 -2.57 1.81
C PHE A 69 -1.43 -1.57 0.70
N LEU A 70 -2.49 -1.18 0.00
CA LEU A 70 -2.47 -0.08 -0.94
C LEU A 70 -3.68 0.79 -0.62
N SER A 71 -3.45 2.08 -0.39
CA SER A 71 -4.50 3.08 -0.19
C SER A 71 -4.48 4.04 -1.36
N ALA A 72 -5.65 4.34 -1.90
CA ALA A 72 -5.79 5.24 -3.04
C ALA A 72 -6.96 6.17 -2.84
N GLU A 73 -6.98 7.26 -3.61
CA GLU A 73 -8.09 8.20 -3.63
C GLU A 73 -8.38 8.60 -5.07
N ARG A 74 -9.65 8.70 -5.40
CA ARG A 74 -10.06 9.13 -6.73
C ARG A 74 -9.92 10.64 -6.85
N HIS A 75 -9.20 11.09 -7.87
CA HIS A 75 -9.03 12.50 -8.20
C HIS A 75 -9.57 12.70 -9.63
N GLY A 76 -10.82 13.16 -9.73
CA GLY A 76 -11.46 13.29 -11.03
C GLY A 76 -11.63 11.94 -11.72
N SER A 77 -10.98 11.77 -12.87
CA SER A 77 -11.01 10.52 -13.64
C SER A 77 -9.80 9.63 -13.35
N ASP A 78 -8.97 9.99 -12.37
CA ASP A 78 -7.77 9.24 -12.03
C ASP A 78 -7.91 8.62 -10.64
N LEU A 79 -7.28 7.45 -10.45
CA LEU A 79 -7.12 6.86 -9.13
C LEU A 79 -5.67 7.09 -8.72
N HIS A 80 -5.46 7.87 -7.66
CA HIS A 80 -4.12 8.19 -7.18
C HIS A 80 -3.77 7.32 -5.98
N ILE A 81 -2.67 6.58 -6.09
CA ILE A 81 -2.17 5.76 -4.99
C ILE A 81 -1.50 6.68 -3.97
N GLU A 82 -2.06 6.73 -2.77
CA GLU A 82 -1.55 7.54 -1.66
C GLU A 82 -0.42 6.83 -0.93
N GLU A 83 -0.53 5.50 -0.76
CA GLU A 83 0.46 4.72 -0.04
C GLU A 83 0.43 3.28 -0.52
N LEU A 84 1.61 2.67 -0.61
CA LEU A 84 1.78 1.26 -0.92
C LEU A 84 2.88 0.73 -0.02
N SER A 85 2.55 -0.20 0.85
CA SER A 85 3.50 -0.74 1.82
C SER A 85 3.32 -2.25 1.97
N VAL A 86 4.43 -2.96 2.06
CA VAL A 86 4.45 -4.40 2.30
C VAL A 86 5.47 -4.67 3.40
N CYS A 87 5.04 -5.39 4.45
CA CYS A 87 5.93 -5.79 5.54
C CYS A 87 7.14 -6.52 5.00
N GLN A 88 8.29 -6.37 5.67
CA GLN A 88 9.53 -7.02 5.26
C GLN A 88 9.36 -8.51 5.09
N SER A 89 8.55 -9.16 5.93
CA SER A 89 8.31 -10.60 5.86
C SER A 89 7.69 -11.06 4.54
N MET A 90 7.02 -10.18 3.81
CA MET A 90 6.36 -10.52 2.56
C MET A 90 6.95 -9.81 1.34
N GLN A 91 8.03 -9.04 1.53
CA GLN A 91 8.69 -8.37 0.41
C GLN A 91 9.39 -9.40 -0.50
N GLY A 92 9.56 -9.04 -1.76
CA GLY A 92 10.21 -9.89 -2.74
C GLY A 92 9.35 -11.03 -3.27
N GLN A 93 8.07 -11.05 -2.96
CA GLN A 93 7.15 -12.11 -3.36
C GLN A 93 6.09 -11.64 -4.37
N GLY A 94 6.18 -10.40 -4.84
CA GLY A 94 5.26 -9.86 -5.82
C GLY A 94 3.96 -9.28 -5.26
N TRP A 95 3.85 -9.11 -3.95
CA TRP A 95 2.61 -8.59 -3.33
C TRP A 95 2.36 -7.12 -3.68
N GLY A 96 3.42 -6.31 -3.78
CA GLY A 96 3.28 -4.92 -4.21
C GLY A 96 2.67 -4.84 -5.61
N ARG A 97 3.18 -5.66 -6.53
CA ARG A 97 2.64 -5.73 -7.90
C ARG A 97 1.17 -6.15 -7.90
N LYS A 98 0.83 -7.16 -7.12
CA LYS A 98 -0.55 -7.66 -7.05
C LYS A 98 -1.50 -6.61 -6.51
N LEU A 99 -1.06 -5.83 -5.53
CA LEU A 99 -1.84 -4.72 -4.99
C LEU A 99 -2.06 -3.64 -6.05
N VAL A 100 -1.03 -3.29 -6.81
CA VAL A 100 -1.16 -2.32 -7.90
C VAL A 100 -2.11 -2.84 -8.98
N GLU A 101 -1.99 -4.11 -9.35
CA GLU A 101 -2.89 -4.72 -10.33
C GLU A 101 -4.34 -4.68 -9.86
N THR A 102 -4.57 -4.89 -8.56
CA THR A 102 -5.91 -4.81 -7.98
C THR A 102 -6.47 -3.39 -8.11
N ALA A 103 -5.65 -2.38 -7.84
CA ALA A 103 -6.06 -0.98 -8.02
C ALA A 103 -6.35 -0.66 -9.48
N MET A 104 -5.55 -1.20 -10.40
CA MET A 104 -5.77 -1.01 -11.84
C MET A 104 -7.08 -1.64 -12.30
N ASP A 105 -7.38 -2.84 -11.80
CA ASP A 105 -8.65 -3.51 -12.12
C ASP A 105 -9.84 -2.72 -11.59
N HIS A 106 -9.72 -2.16 -10.38
CA HIS A 106 -10.73 -1.27 -9.82
C HIS A 106 -10.97 -0.05 -10.72
N ALA A 107 -9.87 0.57 -11.17
CA ALA A 107 -9.96 1.74 -12.04
C ALA A 107 -10.67 1.39 -13.36
N ARG A 108 -10.33 0.26 -13.97
CA ARG A 108 -11.00 -0.20 -15.19
C ARG A 108 -12.49 -0.45 -14.98
N SER A 109 -12.84 -1.12 -13.89
CA SER A 109 -14.24 -1.45 -13.57
C SER A 109 -15.07 -0.20 -13.31
N ASN A 110 -14.43 0.90 -12.89
CA ASN A 110 -15.11 2.16 -12.61
C ASN A 110 -14.90 3.19 -13.72
N HIS A 111 -14.38 2.78 -14.87
CA HIS A 111 -14.17 3.63 -16.05
C HIS A 111 -13.27 4.82 -15.76
N LEU A 112 -12.29 4.65 -14.86
CA LEU A 112 -11.31 5.69 -14.60
C LEU A 112 -10.24 5.69 -15.68
N ARG A 113 -9.68 6.87 -15.96
CA ARG A 113 -8.74 7.06 -17.06
C ARG A 113 -7.39 6.44 -16.79
N CYS A 114 -6.85 6.62 -15.59
CA CYS A 114 -5.54 6.10 -15.26
C CYS A 114 -5.35 5.93 -13.75
N VAL A 115 -4.30 5.20 -13.41
CA VAL A 115 -3.82 5.08 -12.03
C VAL A 115 -2.50 5.85 -11.95
N THR A 116 -2.36 6.72 -10.95
CA THR A 116 -1.15 7.51 -10.75
C THR A 116 -0.48 7.13 -9.45
N LEU A 117 0.83 7.30 -9.39
CA LEU A 117 1.64 6.93 -8.23
C LEU A 117 2.83 7.87 -8.14
N THR A 118 3.07 8.42 -6.95
CA THR A 118 4.31 9.15 -6.67
C THR A 118 5.30 8.18 -6.03
N THR A 119 6.52 8.09 -6.57
CA THR A 119 7.53 7.16 -6.07
C THR A 119 8.92 7.77 -6.15
N PHE A 120 9.86 7.19 -5.39
CA PHE A 120 11.29 7.52 -5.50
C PHE A 120 11.88 6.65 -6.60
N THR A 121 12.10 7.24 -7.77
CA THR A 121 12.54 6.47 -8.94
C THR A 121 13.94 5.89 -8.79
N HIS A 122 14.76 6.45 -7.90
CA HIS A 122 16.12 5.95 -7.65
C HIS A 122 16.18 4.92 -6.50
N VAL A 123 15.05 4.52 -5.94
CA VAL A 123 14.96 3.53 -4.88
C VAL A 123 14.47 2.21 -5.49
N PRO A 124 15.35 1.19 -5.59
CA PRO A 124 15.07 0.02 -6.44
C PRO A 124 13.81 -0.78 -6.09
N TRP A 125 13.45 -0.86 -4.83
CA TRP A 125 12.28 -1.66 -4.43
C TRP A 125 10.96 -0.92 -4.60
N ASN A 126 11.00 0.36 -4.95
CA ASN A 126 9.82 1.20 -5.05
C ASN A 126 9.42 1.48 -6.49
N ALA A 127 10.36 1.38 -7.37
CA ALA A 127 10.13 1.51 -8.79
C ALA A 127 10.33 0.19 -9.43
N PRO A 128 10.26 -0.37 -10.33
CA PRO A 128 9.23 -0.99 -11.13
C PRO A 128 8.55 -2.11 -10.34
N PHE A 129 7.32 -2.15 -10.32
CA PHE A 129 6.57 -3.24 -9.72
C PHE A 129 6.39 -4.39 -10.70
#